data_a8dd45513dae5579421a26de3335306b
#
_entry.id   a8dd45513dae5579421a26de3335306b
#
_cell.length_a   1.000
_cell.length_b   1.000
_cell.length_c   1.000
_cell.angle_alpha   90.00
_cell.angle_beta   90.00
_cell.angle_gamma   90.00
#
_symmetry.space_group_name_H-M   'P 1'
#
loop_
_entity.id
_entity.type
_entity.pdbx_description
1 polymer ?
#
loop_
_entity_poly.entity_id
_entity_poly.type
_entity_poly.pdbx_seq_one_letter_code
_entity_poly.pdbx_strand_id
1 'polypeptide(L)'
;MQKVNQTYNIAPADRLASVSEYYFSKKLKEVAQMNAEGKDVISLGIGSPDMPPSEETIQTLCNEAQNPNGHGYQPYVGIPELRKGFAGWYKKWYNVELDPATEIQPLIGSKEGILHVTLAFVNPGEQVLVPNPGYPTYTSLSKILGAEVVNYNLKEDAGWMPDFDELEKMDLSRVKLMWTNYPYMPTGANAT
;
A
#
# COMPACT_ATOMS: atom_id res chain seq x y z
N MET A 1 -41.48 -29.05 -18.89
CA MET A 1 -40.68 -27.89 -18.38
C MET A 1 -39.46 -27.75 -19.29
N GLN A 2 -39.45 -26.78 -20.20
CA GLN A 2 -38.27 -26.47 -21.00
C GLN A 2 -37.22 -25.79 -20.08
N LYS A 3 -36.03 -26.42 -19.94
CA LYS A 3 -34.89 -25.74 -19.32
C LYS A 3 -34.46 -24.57 -20.22
N VAL A 4 -34.74 -23.36 -19.83
CA VAL A 4 -34.19 -22.16 -20.49
C VAL A 4 -32.69 -22.17 -20.14
N ASN A 5 -31.85 -22.55 -21.10
CA ASN A 5 -30.40 -22.38 -21.02
C ASN A 5 -30.11 -20.87 -21.16
N GLN A 6 -30.22 -20.14 -20.07
CA GLN A 6 -29.83 -18.75 -20.03
C GLN A 6 -28.32 -18.71 -19.78
N THR A 7 -27.55 -18.44 -20.81
CA THR A 7 -26.11 -18.17 -20.68
C THR A 7 -25.95 -16.78 -20.06
N TYR A 8 -25.57 -16.74 -18.79
CA TYR A 8 -25.22 -15.48 -18.13
C TYR A 8 -23.85 -15.02 -18.63
N ASN A 9 -23.79 -13.87 -19.24
CA ASN A 9 -22.53 -13.23 -19.60
C ASN A 9 -22.02 -12.44 -18.39
N ILE A 10 -21.09 -13.03 -17.63
CA ILE A 10 -20.45 -12.38 -16.47
C ILE A 10 -19.15 -11.77 -16.97
N ALA A 11 -19.14 -10.48 -17.20
CA ALA A 11 -17.96 -9.70 -17.57
C ALA A 11 -17.39 -8.94 -16.35
N PRO A 12 -16.06 -8.81 -16.26
CA PRO A 12 -15.46 -7.90 -15.28
C PRO A 12 -15.90 -6.45 -15.50
N ALA A 13 -15.87 -5.64 -14.43
CA ALA A 13 -16.13 -4.21 -14.57
C ALA A 13 -15.06 -3.52 -15.43
N ASP A 14 -15.43 -2.50 -16.20
CA ASP A 14 -14.55 -1.77 -17.12
C ASP A 14 -13.31 -1.19 -16.44
N ARG A 15 -13.44 -0.79 -15.17
CA ARG A 15 -12.32 -0.30 -14.35
C ARG A 15 -11.17 -1.31 -14.21
N LEU A 16 -11.42 -2.58 -14.41
CA LEU A 16 -10.41 -3.63 -14.35
C LEU A 16 -9.65 -3.81 -15.67
N ALA A 17 -10.09 -3.20 -16.77
CA ALA A 17 -9.42 -3.28 -18.06
C ALA A 17 -7.99 -2.70 -18.02
N SER A 18 -7.74 -1.74 -17.15
CA SER A 18 -6.40 -1.14 -16.94
C SER A 18 -5.53 -1.91 -15.93
N VAL A 19 -6.05 -2.96 -15.28
CA VAL A 19 -5.32 -3.75 -14.29
C VAL A 19 -4.54 -4.84 -15.01
N SER A 20 -3.22 -4.75 -14.94
CA SER A 20 -2.32 -5.81 -15.40
C SER A 20 -1.81 -6.64 -14.23
N GLU A 21 -1.42 -7.89 -14.52
CA GLU A 21 -0.75 -8.71 -13.51
C GLU A 21 0.52 -7.99 -13.02
N TYR A 22 0.69 -7.97 -11.70
CA TYR A 22 1.82 -7.32 -11.06
C TYR A 22 3.15 -7.88 -11.59
N TYR A 23 4.03 -6.99 -12.03
CA TYR A 23 5.30 -7.38 -12.69
C TYR A 23 6.11 -8.41 -11.90
N PHE A 24 6.26 -8.18 -10.59
CA PHE A 24 7.01 -9.10 -9.73
C PHE A 24 6.35 -10.47 -9.57
N SER A 25 5.01 -10.56 -9.64
CA SER A 25 4.31 -11.85 -9.64
C SER A 25 4.75 -12.72 -10.83
N LYS A 26 4.83 -12.11 -12.02
CA LYS A 26 5.33 -12.80 -13.23
C LYS A 26 6.78 -13.23 -13.07
N LYS A 27 7.64 -12.33 -12.57
CA LYS A 27 9.07 -12.63 -12.39
C LYS A 27 9.34 -13.69 -11.34
N LEU A 28 8.57 -13.74 -10.26
CA LEU A 28 8.67 -14.83 -9.28
C LEU A 28 8.31 -16.19 -9.88
N LYS A 29 7.26 -16.24 -10.71
CA LYS A 29 6.90 -17.49 -11.42
C LYS A 29 8.01 -17.93 -12.36
N GLU A 30 8.60 -16.99 -13.10
CA GLU A 30 9.73 -17.25 -14.01
C GLU A 30 10.95 -17.79 -13.25
N VAL A 31 11.34 -17.15 -12.14
CA VAL A 31 12.45 -17.61 -11.29
C VAL A 31 12.16 -18.99 -10.70
N ALA A 32 10.94 -19.24 -10.21
CA ALA A 32 10.54 -20.54 -9.69
C ALA A 32 10.65 -21.63 -10.75
N GLN A 33 10.24 -21.36 -11.99
CA GLN A 33 10.37 -22.29 -13.10
C GLN A 33 11.85 -22.55 -13.42
N MET A 34 12.68 -21.50 -13.50
CA MET A 34 14.12 -21.65 -13.74
C MET A 34 14.79 -22.53 -12.69
N ASN A 35 14.41 -22.37 -11.43
CA ASN A 35 14.95 -23.18 -10.33
C ASN A 35 14.45 -24.63 -10.38
N ALA A 36 13.20 -24.86 -10.80
CA ALA A 36 12.69 -26.19 -11.05
C ALA A 36 13.44 -26.90 -12.21
N GLU A 37 13.99 -26.13 -13.15
CA GLU A 37 14.84 -26.61 -14.24
C GLU A 37 16.33 -26.78 -13.83
N GLY A 38 16.67 -26.53 -12.56
CA GLY A 38 18.03 -26.69 -12.03
C GLY A 38 18.97 -25.53 -12.27
N LYS A 39 18.47 -24.32 -12.60
CA LYS A 39 19.31 -23.15 -12.89
C LYS A 39 19.86 -22.42 -11.65
N ASP A 40 19.35 -22.77 -10.46
CA ASP A 40 19.81 -22.23 -9.16
C ASP A 40 19.89 -20.68 -9.12
N VAL A 41 18.80 -20.03 -9.54
CA VAL A 41 18.69 -18.56 -9.61
C VAL A 41 18.44 -17.98 -8.24
N ILE A 42 19.32 -17.09 -7.78
CA ILE A 42 19.14 -16.30 -6.55
C ILE A 42 18.32 -15.05 -6.89
N SER A 43 17.12 -14.92 -6.31
CA SER A 43 16.26 -13.76 -6.51
C SER A 43 16.63 -12.62 -5.58
N LEU A 44 17.04 -11.48 -6.14
CA LEU A 44 17.25 -10.22 -5.43
C LEU A 44 16.12 -9.21 -5.71
N GLY A 45 15.04 -9.67 -6.36
CA GLY A 45 13.97 -8.78 -6.84
C GLY A 45 12.91 -8.42 -5.79
N ILE A 46 12.84 -9.16 -4.67
CA ILE A 46 11.90 -8.87 -3.58
C ILE A 46 12.64 -8.89 -2.25
N GLY A 47 12.56 -7.76 -1.53
CA GLY A 47 13.02 -7.67 -0.16
C GLY A 47 11.98 -8.30 0.77
N SER A 48 12.19 -9.56 1.12
CA SER A 48 11.40 -10.24 2.15
C SER A 48 12.24 -10.38 3.41
N PRO A 49 11.66 -10.17 4.62
CA PRO A 49 12.36 -10.48 5.85
C PRO A 49 12.81 -11.94 5.84
N ASP A 50 14.07 -12.18 6.14
CA ASP A 50 14.69 -13.51 6.20
C ASP A 50 14.84 -14.01 7.64
N MET A 51 14.67 -13.14 8.62
CA MET A 51 14.71 -13.48 10.03
C MET A 51 13.30 -13.53 10.64
N PRO A 52 13.05 -14.45 11.58
CA PRO A 52 11.79 -14.48 12.31
C PRO A 52 11.65 -13.22 13.21
N PRO A 53 10.42 -12.89 13.65
CA PRO A 53 10.22 -11.95 14.75
C PRO A 53 10.96 -12.38 16.02
N SER A 54 11.14 -11.47 16.96
CA SER A 54 11.73 -11.83 18.26
C SER A 54 10.92 -12.94 18.96
N GLU A 55 11.60 -13.77 19.73
CA GLU A 55 10.96 -14.83 20.50
C GLU A 55 9.86 -14.30 21.44
N GLU A 56 10.09 -13.12 22.05
CA GLU A 56 9.09 -12.43 22.87
C GLU A 56 7.80 -12.11 22.06
N THR A 57 7.94 -11.64 20.83
CA THR A 57 6.79 -11.34 19.96
C THR A 57 6.03 -12.61 19.63
N ILE A 58 6.74 -13.69 19.29
CA ILE A 58 6.13 -14.99 18.97
C ILE A 58 5.40 -15.55 20.19
N GLN A 59 6.05 -15.53 21.37
CA GLN A 59 5.45 -16.04 22.59
C GLN A 59 4.21 -15.23 23.01
N THR A 60 4.26 -13.92 22.88
CA THR A 60 3.09 -13.04 23.13
C THR A 60 1.93 -13.40 22.22
N LEU A 61 2.19 -13.58 20.92
CA LEU A 61 1.14 -14.00 19.99
C LEU A 61 0.52 -15.34 20.37
N CYS A 62 1.37 -16.34 20.74
CA CYS A 62 0.90 -17.65 21.15
C CYS A 62 0.04 -17.59 22.42
N ASN A 63 0.44 -16.78 23.39
CA ASN A 63 -0.29 -16.60 24.64
C ASN A 63 -1.65 -15.92 24.43
N GLU A 64 -1.68 -14.86 23.62
CA GLU A 64 -2.92 -14.16 23.27
C GLU A 64 -3.86 -15.03 22.43
N ALA A 65 -3.33 -15.87 21.54
CA ALA A 65 -4.13 -16.82 20.79
C ALA A 65 -4.82 -17.88 21.67
N GLN A 66 -4.28 -18.15 22.87
CA GLN A 66 -4.89 -19.07 23.84
C GLN A 66 -5.87 -18.35 24.80
N ASN A 67 -5.93 -17.03 24.73
CA ASN A 67 -6.85 -16.25 25.57
C ASN A 67 -8.30 -16.44 25.09
N PRO A 68 -9.18 -17.06 25.88
CA PRO A 68 -10.55 -17.35 25.46
C PRO A 68 -11.39 -16.11 25.17
N ASN A 69 -10.96 -14.94 25.68
CA ASN A 69 -11.65 -13.66 25.47
C ASN A 69 -11.11 -12.90 24.24
N GLY A 70 -10.04 -13.37 23.60
CA GLY A 70 -9.40 -12.73 22.45
C GLY A 70 -10.10 -12.99 21.10
N HIS A 71 -11.09 -13.87 21.04
CA HIS A 71 -11.68 -14.35 19.78
C HIS A 71 -13.05 -13.72 19.45
N GLY A 72 -13.51 -12.79 20.24
CA GLY A 72 -14.76 -12.09 20.00
C GLY A 72 -14.70 -11.12 18.83
N TYR A 73 -15.87 -10.64 18.39
CA TYR A 73 -15.96 -9.56 17.40
C TYR A 73 -15.31 -8.30 17.95
N GLN A 74 -14.42 -7.71 17.16
CA GLN A 74 -13.65 -6.52 17.55
C GLN A 74 -14.19 -5.27 16.87
N PRO A 75 -14.00 -4.07 17.49
CA PRO A 75 -14.36 -2.81 16.85
C PRO A 75 -13.58 -2.61 15.52
N TYR A 76 -14.25 -2.12 14.49
CA TYR A 76 -13.62 -1.84 13.18
C TYR A 76 -12.54 -0.74 13.26
N VAL A 77 -12.54 0.09 14.31
CA VAL A 77 -11.48 1.07 14.58
C VAL A 77 -10.26 0.46 15.27
N GLY A 78 -10.26 -0.83 15.53
CA GLY A 78 -9.22 -1.54 16.30
C GLY A 78 -9.40 -1.43 17.81
N ILE A 79 -8.83 -2.38 18.55
CA ILE A 79 -8.89 -2.39 20.01
C ILE A 79 -8.07 -1.23 20.60
N PRO A 80 -8.48 -0.69 21.76
CA PRO A 80 -7.80 0.43 22.40
C PRO A 80 -6.32 0.17 22.69
N GLU A 81 -5.98 -1.06 23.07
CA GLU A 81 -4.61 -1.49 23.36
C GLU A 81 -3.70 -1.37 22.15
N LEU A 82 -4.15 -1.80 20.99
CA LEU A 82 -3.40 -1.68 19.74
C LEU A 82 -3.14 -0.21 19.37
N ARG A 83 -4.19 0.62 19.47
CA ARG A 83 -4.06 2.06 19.16
C ARG A 83 -3.14 2.78 20.14
N LYS A 84 -3.22 2.47 21.45
CA LYS A 84 -2.26 2.96 22.44
C LYS A 84 -0.84 2.50 22.17
N GLY A 85 -0.66 1.26 21.71
CA GLY A 85 0.63 0.73 21.30
C GLY A 85 1.26 1.54 20.17
N PHE A 86 0.48 1.86 19.13
CA PHE A 86 0.93 2.74 18.05
C PHE A 86 1.29 4.14 18.55
N ALA A 87 0.43 4.77 19.38
CA ALA A 87 0.71 6.10 19.94
C ALA A 87 2.02 6.11 20.74
N GLY A 88 2.22 5.11 21.59
CA GLY A 88 3.44 4.95 22.38
C GLY A 88 4.69 4.76 21.51
N TRP A 89 4.57 4.00 20.45
CA TRP A 89 5.66 3.77 19.49
C TRP A 89 6.05 5.06 18.76
N TYR A 90 5.09 5.83 18.24
CA TYR A 90 5.33 7.13 17.60
C TYR A 90 5.94 8.14 18.57
N LYS A 91 5.46 8.19 19.82
CA LYS A 91 6.06 9.05 20.85
C LYS A 91 7.51 8.67 21.13
N LYS A 92 7.78 7.37 21.29
CA LYS A 92 9.12 6.86 21.63
C LYS A 92 10.16 7.14 20.53
N TRP A 93 9.80 6.88 19.26
CA TRP A 93 10.79 6.87 18.18
C TRP A 93 10.83 8.16 17.35
N TYR A 94 9.73 8.90 17.30
CA TYR A 94 9.62 10.12 16.49
C TYR A 94 9.30 11.36 17.32
N ASN A 95 9.10 11.23 18.63
CA ASN A 95 8.62 12.31 19.51
C ASN A 95 7.32 12.96 19.03
N VAL A 96 6.43 12.16 18.40
CA VAL A 96 5.12 12.58 17.92
C VAL A 96 4.07 12.08 18.91
N GLU A 97 3.27 12.99 19.45
CA GLU A 97 2.14 12.67 20.32
C GLU A 97 0.89 12.53 19.46
N LEU A 98 0.20 11.39 19.61
CA LEU A 98 -1.05 11.07 18.92
C LEU A 98 -2.12 10.68 19.93
N ASP A 99 -3.33 11.18 19.74
CA ASP A 99 -4.49 10.68 20.49
C ASP A 99 -4.90 9.30 19.96
N PRO A 100 -4.75 8.24 20.75
CA PRO A 100 -5.12 6.89 20.29
C PRO A 100 -6.61 6.73 19.99
N ALA A 101 -7.48 7.63 20.45
CA ALA A 101 -8.90 7.55 20.22
C ALA A 101 -9.34 8.11 18.87
N THR A 102 -8.65 9.14 18.36
CA THR A 102 -9.09 9.91 17.19
C THR A 102 -8.07 10.01 16.06
N GLU A 103 -6.78 9.76 16.33
CA GLU A 103 -5.71 10.00 15.35
C GLU A 103 -5.03 8.70 14.86
N ILE A 104 -5.53 7.53 15.27
CA ILE A 104 -4.94 6.25 14.87
C ILE A 104 -6.02 5.32 14.31
N GLN A 105 -5.82 4.91 13.06
CA GLN A 105 -6.58 3.86 12.40
C GLN A 105 -5.66 2.70 12.05
N PRO A 106 -5.74 1.56 12.76
CA PRO A 106 -4.99 0.35 12.40
C PRO A 106 -5.41 -0.19 11.03
N LEU A 107 -4.44 -0.70 10.29
CA LEU A 107 -4.61 -1.24 8.93
C LEU A 107 -3.92 -2.61 8.82
N ILE A 108 -4.39 -3.46 7.91
CA ILE A 108 -3.72 -4.74 7.57
C ILE A 108 -2.50 -4.50 6.66
N GLY A 109 -2.12 -3.27 6.45
CA GLY A 109 -0.98 -2.85 5.66
C GLY A 109 -1.24 -1.53 4.94
N SER A 110 -0.18 -0.89 4.47
CA SER A 110 -0.24 0.43 3.84
C SER A 110 -1.13 0.49 2.59
N LYS A 111 -1.23 -0.60 1.83
CA LYS A 111 -2.08 -0.66 0.62
C LYS A 111 -3.56 -0.44 0.95
N GLU A 112 -4.03 -0.98 2.06
CA GLU A 112 -5.39 -0.75 2.56
C GLU A 112 -5.60 0.74 2.86
N GLY A 113 -4.66 1.37 3.56
CA GLY A 113 -4.72 2.80 3.85
C GLY A 113 -4.72 3.67 2.60
N ILE A 114 -3.86 3.36 1.62
CA ILE A 114 -3.83 4.06 0.34
C ILE A 114 -5.19 3.96 -0.36
N LEU A 115 -5.80 2.77 -0.39
CA LEU A 115 -7.13 2.56 -0.94
C LEU A 115 -8.17 3.42 -0.24
N HIS A 116 -8.24 3.33 1.09
CA HIS A 116 -9.26 4.02 1.88
C HIS A 116 -9.12 5.55 1.82
N VAL A 117 -7.90 6.08 1.89
CA VAL A 117 -7.64 7.53 1.75
C VAL A 117 -8.06 8.01 0.35
N THR A 118 -7.66 7.30 -0.70
CA THR A 118 -8.07 7.67 -2.06
C THR A 118 -9.58 7.62 -2.22
N LEU A 119 -10.23 6.58 -1.69
CA LEU A 119 -11.69 6.40 -1.75
C LEU A 119 -12.46 7.51 -1.00
N ALA A 120 -11.90 7.97 0.12
CA ALA A 120 -12.54 8.98 0.96
C ALA A 120 -12.43 10.41 0.41
N PHE A 121 -11.36 10.72 -0.33
CA PHE A 121 -11.04 12.09 -0.71
C PHE A 121 -11.02 12.37 -2.21
N VAL A 122 -11.08 11.35 -3.06
CA VAL A 122 -10.95 11.51 -4.52
C VAL A 122 -12.16 10.92 -5.24
N ASN A 123 -12.87 11.74 -5.99
CA ASN A 123 -13.95 11.30 -6.87
C ASN A 123 -13.40 10.81 -8.22
N PRO A 124 -14.16 9.96 -8.95
CA PRO A 124 -13.81 9.62 -10.33
C PRO A 124 -13.64 10.89 -11.19
N GLY A 125 -12.55 10.93 -11.97
CA GLY A 125 -12.18 12.08 -12.81
C GLY A 125 -11.41 13.19 -12.09
N GLU A 126 -11.27 13.17 -10.77
CA GLU A 126 -10.33 14.06 -10.05
C GLU A 126 -8.91 13.54 -10.13
N GLN A 127 -7.92 14.38 -9.83
CA GLN A 127 -6.52 14.09 -10.06
C GLN A 127 -5.79 13.71 -8.77
N VAL A 128 -4.86 12.77 -8.91
CA VAL A 128 -3.91 12.36 -7.86
C VAL A 128 -2.49 12.53 -8.37
N LEU A 129 -1.67 13.31 -7.65
CA LEU A 129 -0.25 13.42 -7.91
C LEU A 129 0.49 12.18 -7.37
N VAL A 130 1.24 11.54 -8.25
CA VAL A 130 1.98 10.31 -7.96
C VAL A 130 3.45 10.49 -8.34
N PRO A 131 4.40 10.15 -7.46
CA PRO A 131 5.82 10.28 -7.77
C PRO A 131 6.25 9.31 -8.87
N ASN A 132 7.19 9.76 -9.71
CA ASN A 132 7.80 8.93 -10.75
C ASN A 132 9.34 9.11 -10.74
N PRO A 133 10.13 8.03 -10.49
CA PRO A 133 9.69 6.67 -10.14
C PRO A 133 8.90 6.65 -8.83
N GLY A 134 8.14 5.61 -8.54
CA GLY A 134 7.35 5.54 -7.31
C GLY A 134 6.74 4.17 -7.03
N TYR A 135 6.12 4.05 -5.87
CA TYR A 135 5.44 2.82 -5.47
C TYR A 135 4.23 2.56 -6.37
N PRO A 136 4.20 1.43 -7.12
CA PRO A 136 3.17 1.18 -8.13
C PRO A 136 1.73 1.19 -7.61
N THR A 137 1.56 0.96 -6.30
CA THR A 137 0.25 0.92 -5.65
C THR A 137 -0.49 2.26 -5.75
N TYR A 138 0.20 3.39 -5.66
CA TYR A 138 -0.41 4.71 -5.81
C TYR A 138 -1.13 4.86 -7.16
N THR A 139 -0.43 4.52 -8.24
CA THR A 139 -0.99 4.56 -9.59
C THR A 139 -2.13 3.56 -9.78
N SER A 140 -1.93 2.31 -9.34
CA SER A 140 -2.88 1.22 -9.58
C SER A 140 -4.20 1.46 -8.86
N LEU A 141 -4.16 1.84 -7.58
CA LEU A 141 -5.37 2.09 -6.79
C LEU A 141 -6.11 3.34 -7.27
N SER A 142 -5.39 4.43 -7.58
CA SER A 142 -6.02 5.63 -8.13
C SER A 142 -6.78 5.34 -9.42
N LYS A 143 -6.20 4.58 -10.35
CA LYS A 143 -6.86 4.16 -11.60
C LYS A 143 -8.08 3.28 -11.37
N ILE A 144 -8.00 2.29 -10.45
CA ILE A 144 -9.14 1.41 -10.11
C ILE A 144 -10.32 2.22 -9.57
N LEU A 145 -10.03 3.29 -8.82
CA LEU A 145 -11.05 4.18 -8.27
C LEU A 145 -11.55 5.24 -9.25
N GLY A 146 -11.01 5.23 -10.49
CA GLY A 146 -11.43 6.16 -11.54
C GLY A 146 -10.78 7.54 -11.45
N ALA A 147 -9.77 7.71 -10.61
CA ALA A 147 -8.98 8.93 -10.56
C ALA A 147 -8.00 9.03 -11.74
N GLU A 148 -7.73 10.25 -12.17
CA GLU A 148 -6.71 10.58 -13.15
C GLU A 148 -5.34 10.71 -12.45
N VAL A 149 -4.37 9.91 -12.89
CA VAL A 149 -3.01 9.94 -12.32
C VAL A 149 -2.17 10.96 -13.05
N VAL A 150 -1.64 11.93 -12.32
CA VAL A 150 -0.68 12.92 -12.79
C VAL A 150 0.65 12.66 -12.13
N ASN A 151 1.69 12.39 -12.92
CA ASN A 151 3.01 12.13 -12.37
C ASN A 151 3.78 13.43 -12.13
N TYR A 152 4.48 13.50 -11.00
CA TYR A 152 5.57 14.44 -10.79
C TYR A 152 6.89 13.69 -10.77
N ASN A 153 7.86 14.17 -11.54
CA ASN A 153 9.12 13.46 -11.74
C ASN A 153 10.13 13.82 -10.66
N LEU A 154 10.74 12.80 -10.10
CA LEU A 154 11.84 12.92 -9.16
C LEU A 154 13.15 12.63 -9.89
N LYS A 155 14.19 13.42 -9.60
CA LYS A 155 15.47 13.35 -10.29
C LYS A 155 16.57 13.01 -9.30
N GLU A 156 17.55 12.22 -9.75
CA GLU A 156 18.69 11.80 -8.92
C GLU A 156 19.57 12.99 -8.54
N ASP A 157 19.82 13.88 -9.46
CA ASP A 157 20.59 15.11 -9.26
C ASP A 157 19.94 16.13 -8.30
N ALA A 158 18.61 15.99 -8.09
CA ALA A 158 17.85 16.72 -7.09
C ALA A 158 17.64 15.93 -5.79
N GLY A 159 18.37 14.83 -5.57
CA GLY A 159 18.25 14.00 -4.38
C GLY A 159 16.90 13.30 -4.25
N TRP A 160 16.18 13.10 -5.33
CA TRP A 160 14.84 12.47 -5.37
C TRP A 160 13.78 13.25 -4.60
N MET A 161 13.96 14.58 -4.47
CA MET A 161 12.98 15.49 -3.88
C MET A 161 12.02 16.02 -4.93
N PRO A 162 10.75 16.34 -4.54
CA PRO A 162 9.81 17.04 -5.43
C PRO A 162 10.37 18.38 -5.87
N ASP A 163 10.25 18.67 -7.16
CA ASP A 163 10.57 19.99 -7.72
C ASP A 163 9.34 20.88 -7.56
N PHE A 164 9.36 21.74 -6.54
CA PHE A 164 8.24 22.64 -6.23
C PHE A 164 8.03 23.70 -7.32
N ASP A 165 9.10 24.14 -7.99
CA ASP A 165 8.98 25.09 -9.10
C ASP A 165 8.29 24.46 -10.33
N GLU A 166 8.48 23.16 -10.56
CA GLU A 166 7.73 22.42 -11.57
C GLU A 166 6.26 22.24 -11.14
N LEU A 167 6.02 21.88 -9.88
CA LEU A 167 4.66 21.68 -9.36
C LEU A 167 3.83 22.96 -9.42
N GLU A 168 4.39 24.13 -9.10
CA GLU A 168 3.71 25.41 -9.17
C GLU A 168 3.27 25.81 -10.59
N LYS A 169 3.93 25.26 -11.62
CA LYS A 169 3.58 25.51 -13.02
C LYS A 169 2.49 24.58 -13.56
N MET A 170 2.15 23.53 -12.81
CA MET A 170 1.12 22.59 -13.19
C MET A 170 -0.28 23.14 -12.92
N ASP A 171 -1.25 22.72 -13.74
CA ASP A 171 -2.66 22.94 -13.38
C ASP A 171 -3.07 21.94 -12.28
N LEU A 172 -3.11 22.42 -11.05
CA LEU A 172 -3.48 21.66 -9.86
C LEU A 172 -4.96 21.81 -9.47
N SER A 173 -5.77 22.47 -10.31
CA SER A 173 -7.17 22.79 -9.98
C SER A 173 -8.04 21.56 -9.70
N ARG A 174 -7.71 20.41 -10.29
CA ARG A 174 -8.41 19.13 -10.12
C ARG A 174 -7.70 18.15 -9.19
N VAL A 175 -6.52 18.54 -8.68
CA VAL A 175 -5.73 17.69 -7.78
C VAL A 175 -6.35 17.68 -6.38
N LYS A 176 -6.60 16.48 -5.85
CA LYS A 176 -7.16 16.27 -4.51
C LYS A 176 -6.16 15.63 -3.55
N LEU A 177 -5.19 14.91 -4.07
CA LEU A 177 -4.26 14.12 -3.27
C LEU A 177 -2.89 14.10 -3.94
N MET A 178 -1.83 14.22 -3.12
CA MET A 178 -0.46 14.00 -3.52
C MET A 178 0.16 12.93 -2.63
N TRP A 179 0.71 11.89 -3.22
CA TRP A 179 1.43 10.85 -2.50
C TRP A 179 2.91 11.19 -2.41
N THR A 180 3.46 11.13 -1.21
CA THR A 180 4.89 11.23 -0.91
C THR A 180 5.31 10.08 -0.01
N ASN A 181 6.57 9.63 -0.11
CA ASN A 181 7.07 8.52 0.68
C ASN A 181 8.58 8.69 0.91
N TYR A 182 8.99 8.80 2.17
CA TYR A 182 10.41 8.89 2.58
C TYR A 182 10.64 8.05 3.85
N PRO A 183 11.75 7.30 3.98
CA PRO A 183 12.78 7.08 2.94
C PRO A 183 12.16 6.64 1.61
N TYR A 184 12.69 7.17 0.50
CA TYR A 184 12.02 7.10 -0.79
C TYR A 184 12.11 5.71 -1.46
N MET A 185 11.00 5.12 -1.80
CA MET A 185 10.94 3.88 -2.56
C MET A 185 10.76 4.19 -4.05
N PRO A 186 11.68 3.74 -4.96
CA PRO A 186 12.61 2.63 -4.74
C PRO A 186 14.07 3.04 -4.46
N THR A 187 14.39 4.33 -4.30
CA THR A 187 15.79 4.79 -4.33
C THR A 187 16.49 4.75 -2.96
N GLY A 188 15.72 4.77 -1.87
CA GLY A 188 16.25 4.84 -0.50
C GLY A 188 16.64 6.25 -0.04
N ALA A 189 16.38 7.29 -0.85
CA ALA A 189 16.68 8.66 -0.48
C ALA A 189 15.89 9.11 0.77
N ASN A 190 16.54 9.85 1.65
CA ASN A 190 15.90 10.45 2.81
C ASN A 190 15.32 11.82 2.48
N ALA A 191 14.27 12.20 3.20
CA ALA A 191 13.80 13.59 3.18
C ALA A 191 14.84 14.50 3.84
N THR A 192 14.96 15.73 3.33
CA THR A 192 15.80 16.80 3.88
C THR A 192 14.98 17.74 4.73
#